data_f42b7311996b0ecd9d692099106474d2
#
_entry.id   f42b7311996b0ecd9d692099106474d2
#
_cell.length_a   1.000
_cell.length_b   1.000
_cell.length_c   1.000
_cell.angle_alpha   90.00
_cell.angle_beta   90.00
_cell.angle_gamma   90.00
#
_symmetry.space_group_name_H-M   'P 1'
#
loop_
_entity.id
_entity.type
_entity.pdbx_description
1 polymer ?
#
loop_
_entity_poly.entity_id
_entity_poly.type
_entity_poly.pdbx_seq_one_letter_code
_entity_poly.pdbx_strand_id
1 'polypeptide(L)'
;MLNFCSLYSGSSGNSLFVQNENTNILIDAGESAKKIVNALSSINVPIEKIDAIVVTHEHLDHVKSIGTLSSKYNIPVYATEKTWSAMPVQSAKIDKKLQRLFSSSIDFTVGDLQLHPFSIPHDAADPCGFNIKSENKKISIATDLGHITPEIITNLRDSSFILLESNYDPEILKFSRYPYYLKQRISGINGHLSNIDAGNLISNLIGANLQSIMLGH
;
A
#
# COMPACT_ATOMS: atom_id res chain seq x y z
N MET A 1 0.02 19.57 -7.73
CA MET A 1 1.30 18.83 -7.39
C MET A 1 0.96 17.53 -6.68
N LEU A 2 1.60 16.37 -7.02
CA LEU A 2 1.36 15.08 -6.36
C LEU A 2 2.45 14.81 -5.32
N ASN A 3 2.07 14.62 -4.05
CA ASN A 3 2.96 14.41 -2.90
C ASN A 3 2.73 13.05 -2.27
N PHE A 4 3.79 12.48 -1.69
CA PHE A 4 3.80 11.19 -1.00
C PHE A 4 4.52 11.30 0.34
N CYS A 5 4.01 10.62 1.35
CA CYS A 5 4.68 10.44 2.64
C CYS A 5 4.42 9.04 3.19
N SER A 6 5.47 8.28 3.49
CA SER A 6 5.34 7.05 4.26
C SER A 6 5.20 7.42 5.74
N LEU A 7 4.00 7.25 6.29
CA LEU A 7 3.75 7.45 7.72
C LEU A 7 4.29 6.29 8.54
N TYR A 8 4.06 5.07 8.06
CA TYR A 8 4.53 3.81 8.63
C TYR A 8 4.77 2.81 7.51
N SER A 9 5.84 2.01 7.63
CA SER A 9 6.16 0.94 6.68
C SER A 9 6.90 -0.18 7.41
N GLY A 10 6.31 -1.38 7.42
CA GLY A 10 6.88 -2.59 8.01
C GLY A 10 5.84 -3.49 8.68
N SER A 11 6.27 -4.67 9.11
CA SER A 11 5.42 -5.74 9.68
C SER A 11 4.60 -5.37 10.93
N SER A 12 4.85 -4.23 11.55
CA SER A 12 4.08 -3.74 12.71
C SER A 12 2.90 -2.85 12.32
N GLY A 13 2.93 -2.31 11.10
CA GLY A 13 1.86 -1.48 10.55
C GLY A 13 2.31 -0.63 9.38
N ASN A 14 1.44 -0.56 8.38
CA ASN A 14 1.64 0.18 7.15
C ASN A 14 0.57 1.26 7.02
N SER A 15 0.97 2.45 6.63
CA SER A 15 0.07 3.55 6.29
C SER A 15 0.85 4.58 5.48
N LEU A 16 0.37 4.88 4.29
CA LEU A 16 0.98 5.82 3.38
C LEU A 16 0.01 6.97 3.14
N PHE A 17 0.53 8.16 3.01
CA PHE A 17 -0.25 9.36 2.71
C PHE A 17 0.09 9.84 1.30
N VAL A 18 -0.94 10.07 0.49
CA VAL A 18 -0.83 10.63 -0.85
C VAL A 18 -1.78 11.79 -0.98
N GLN A 19 -1.30 12.89 -1.53
CA GLN A 19 -2.13 14.09 -1.75
C GLN A 19 -1.81 14.76 -3.08
N ASN A 20 -2.82 15.42 -3.63
CA ASN A 20 -2.63 16.52 -4.57
C ASN A 20 -3.22 17.82 -3.99
N GLU A 21 -3.58 18.79 -4.83
CA GLU A 21 -4.08 20.09 -4.36
C GLU A 21 -5.44 19.98 -3.67
N ASN A 22 -6.27 19.04 -4.08
CA ASN A 22 -7.68 18.95 -3.66
C ASN A 22 -8.03 17.68 -2.90
N THR A 23 -7.22 16.62 -3.02
CA THR A 23 -7.55 15.28 -2.52
C THR A 23 -6.42 14.70 -1.67
N ASN A 24 -6.79 14.16 -0.50
CA ASN A 24 -5.90 13.54 0.47
C ASN A 24 -6.35 12.11 0.76
N ILE A 25 -5.51 11.12 0.51
CA ILE A 25 -5.86 9.73 0.78
C ILE A 25 -4.82 9.04 1.65
N LEU A 26 -5.28 8.08 2.43
CA LEU A 26 -4.43 7.07 3.04
C LEU A 26 -4.47 5.80 2.20
N ILE A 27 -3.30 5.21 1.95
CA ILE A 27 -3.20 3.83 1.50
C ILE A 27 -2.85 3.02 2.75
N ASP A 28 -3.77 2.18 3.16
CA ASP A 28 -3.76 1.40 4.39
C ASP A 28 -3.79 2.21 5.70
N ALA A 29 -4.17 1.54 6.79
CA ALA A 29 -4.19 2.07 8.14
C ALA A 29 -3.86 0.96 9.16
N GLY A 30 -2.65 0.41 9.02
CA GLY A 30 -2.20 -0.77 9.76
C GLY A 30 -1.69 -0.49 11.17
N GLU A 31 -1.42 0.77 11.51
CA GLU A 31 -1.06 1.18 12.86
C GLU A 31 -2.28 1.61 13.69
N SER A 32 -2.09 1.86 14.98
CA SER A 32 -3.20 2.36 15.81
C SER A 32 -3.69 3.73 15.31
N ALA A 33 -5.00 3.97 15.38
CA ALA A 33 -5.60 5.23 14.93
C ALA A 33 -4.93 6.47 15.55
N LYS A 34 -4.56 6.40 16.83
CA LYS A 34 -3.83 7.49 17.52
C LYS A 34 -2.47 7.77 16.87
N LYS A 35 -1.71 6.73 16.52
CA LYS A 35 -0.40 6.89 15.88
C LYS A 35 -0.55 7.50 14.48
N ILE A 36 -1.52 7.03 13.69
CA ILE A 36 -1.78 7.58 12.33
C ILE A 36 -2.18 9.05 12.42
N VAL A 37 -3.10 9.42 13.32
CA VAL A 37 -3.49 10.82 13.54
C VAL A 37 -2.30 11.67 13.94
N ASN A 38 -1.45 11.19 14.85
CA ASN A 38 -0.24 11.93 15.26
C ASN A 38 0.76 12.09 14.11
N ALA A 39 0.96 11.04 13.29
CA ALA A 39 1.86 11.09 12.14
C ALA A 39 1.36 12.10 11.08
N LEU A 40 0.06 12.09 10.77
CA LEU A 40 -0.55 13.11 9.90
C LEU A 40 -0.37 14.52 10.47
N SER A 41 -0.61 14.69 11.77
CA SER A 41 -0.42 15.99 12.43
C SER A 41 1.03 16.48 12.35
N SER A 42 2.02 15.59 12.41
CA SER A 42 3.44 15.95 12.31
C SER A 42 3.85 16.51 10.93
N ILE A 43 3.06 16.19 9.91
CA ILE A 43 3.21 16.75 8.55
C ILE A 43 2.15 17.83 8.24
N ASN A 44 1.51 18.39 9.28
CA ASN A 44 0.50 19.45 9.19
C ASN A 44 -0.76 19.06 8.41
N VAL A 45 -1.14 17.78 8.41
CA VAL A 45 -2.37 17.27 7.79
C VAL A 45 -3.36 16.86 8.88
N PRO A 46 -4.47 17.60 9.09
CA PRO A 46 -5.54 17.17 9.99
C PRO A 46 -6.24 15.92 9.45
N ILE A 47 -6.58 14.96 10.33
CA ILE A 47 -7.26 13.72 9.93
C ILE A 47 -8.60 13.99 9.26
N GLU A 48 -9.27 15.08 9.60
CA GLU A 48 -10.55 15.52 9.01
C GLU A 48 -10.43 15.94 7.54
N LYS A 49 -9.20 16.09 7.04
CA LYS A 49 -8.92 16.38 5.63
C LYS A 49 -8.69 15.13 4.79
N ILE A 50 -8.72 13.94 5.39
CA ILE A 50 -8.58 12.69 4.65
C ILE A 50 -9.90 12.36 3.96
N ASP A 51 -9.87 12.27 2.64
CA ASP A 51 -11.02 12.03 1.78
C ASP A 51 -11.35 10.54 1.65
N ALA A 52 -10.35 9.67 1.77
CA ALA A 52 -10.53 8.22 1.71
C ALA A 52 -9.38 7.44 2.35
N ILE A 53 -9.67 6.19 2.75
CA ILE A 53 -8.68 5.13 3.00
C ILE A 53 -8.85 4.11 1.89
N VAL A 54 -7.76 3.76 1.20
CA VAL A 54 -7.74 2.72 0.15
C VAL A 54 -6.91 1.56 0.68
N VAL A 55 -7.48 0.37 0.69
CA VAL A 55 -6.87 -0.83 1.28
C VAL A 55 -6.21 -1.67 0.19
N THR A 56 -4.94 -2.05 0.42
CA THR A 56 -4.19 -2.94 -0.47
C THR A 56 -4.64 -4.39 -0.31
N HIS A 57 -4.75 -4.87 0.92
CA HIS A 57 -5.19 -6.23 1.29
C HIS A 57 -5.57 -6.30 2.78
N GLU A 58 -6.10 -7.43 3.23
CA GLU A 58 -6.75 -7.59 4.54
C GLU A 58 -5.83 -7.87 5.72
N HIS A 59 -4.51 -8.02 5.57
CA HIS A 59 -3.62 -8.30 6.70
C HIS A 59 -3.71 -7.22 7.78
N LEU A 60 -3.59 -7.65 9.03
CA LEU A 60 -3.87 -6.78 10.19
C LEU A 60 -2.96 -5.55 10.24
N ASP A 61 -1.72 -5.68 9.82
CA ASP A 61 -0.75 -4.58 9.71
C ASP A 61 -1.05 -3.61 8.54
N HIS A 62 -2.14 -3.82 7.80
CA HIS A 62 -2.71 -2.91 6.79
C HIS A 62 -4.09 -2.37 7.18
N VAL A 63 -4.89 -3.14 7.95
CA VAL A 63 -6.29 -2.78 8.20
C VAL A 63 -6.65 -2.54 9.67
N LYS A 64 -5.69 -2.58 10.59
CA LYS A 64 -5.90 -2.55 12.05
C LYS A 64 -6.82 -1.43 12.54
N SER A 65 -6.74 -0.25 11.97
CA SER A 65 -7.52 0.90 12.43
C SER A 65 -8.47 1.52 11.41
N ILE A 66 -8.66 0.89 10.23
CA ILE A 66 -9.59 1.41 9.21
C ILE A 66 -11.00 1.61 9.79
N GLY A 67 -11.51 0.65 10.56
CA GLY A 67 -12.83 0.74 11.18
C GLY A 67 -12.94 1.88 12.19
N THR A 68 -11.90 2.12 12.99
CA THR A 68 -11.86 3.20 13.97
C THR A 68 -11.76 4.57 13.30
N LEU A 69 -10.91 4.72 12.30
CA LEU A 69 -10.74 5.97 11.57
C LEU A 69 -12.00 6.31 10.76
N SER A 70 -12.52 5.34 10.01
CA SER A 70 -13.74 5.51 9.22
C SER A 70 -14.93 5.91 10.09
N SER A 71 -15.21 5.18 11.17
CA SER A 71 -16.36 5.45 12.03
C SER A 71 -16.27 6.78 12.77
N LYS A 72 -15.06 7.16 13.23
CA LYS A 72 -14.88 8.38 14.02
C LYS A 72 -14.87 9.65 13.18
N TYR A 73 -14.31 9.57 11.96
CA TYR A 73 -14.07 10.74 11.11
C TYR A 73 -14.91 10.74 9.82
N ASN A 74 -15.83 9.77 9.66
CA ASN A 74 -16.67 9.59 8.46
C ASN A 74 -15.87 9.42 7.16
N ILE A 75 -14.72 8.75 7.23
CA ILE A 75 -13.85 8.55 6.07
C ILE A 75 -14.31 7.32 5.28
N PRO A 76 -14.63 7.45 3.98
CA PRO A 76 -14.90 6.31 3.11
C PRO A 76 -13.71 5.36 3.01
N VAL A 77 -13.98 4.05 2.96
CA VAL A 77 -12.96 3.01 2.81
C VAL A 77 -13.19 2.26 1.52
N TYR A 78 -12.15 2.14 0.71
CA TYR A 78 -12.16 1.44 -0.57
C TYR A 78 -11.39 0.14 -0.46
N ALA A 79 -11.99 -0.98 -0.87
CA ALA A 79 -11.34 -2.28 -0.97
C ALA A 79 -12.00 -3.13 -2.05
N THR A 80 -11.33 -4.21 -2.50
CA THR A 80 -11.95 -5.19 -3.38
C THR A 80 -13.00 -6.01 -2.63
N GLU A 81 -13.92 -6.66 -3.34
CA GLU A 81 -14.95 -7.50 -2.73
C GLU A 81 -14.35 -8.63 -1.89
N LYS A 82 -13.27 -9.26 -2.38
CA LYS A 82 -12.60 -10.34 -1.66
C LYS A 82 -11.91 -9.83 -0.40
N THR A 83 -11.22 -8.69 -0.48
CA THR A 83 -10.59 -8.03 0.68
C THR A 83 -11.64 -7.66 1.72
N TRP A 84 -12.80 -7.09 1.33
CA TRP A 84 -13.91 -6.83 2.25
C TRP A 84 -14.39 -8.10 2.96
N SER A 85 -14.54 -9.19 2.22
CA SER A 85 -14.98 -10.48 2.75
C SER A 85 -13.97 -11.10 3.72
N ALA A 86 -12.68 -10.85 3.52
CA ALA A 86 -11.60 -11.38 4.34
C ALA A 86 -11.32 -10.56 5.63
N MET A 87 -11.90 -9.36 5.78
CA MET A 87 -11.73 -8.52 6.98
C MET A 87 -13.05 -8.23 7.73
N PRO A 88 -13.83 -9.26 8.15
CA PRO A 88 -15.17 -9.06 8.72
C PRO A 88 -15.17 -8.28 10.03
N VAL A 89 -14.12 -8.40 10.85
CA VAL A 89 -14.00 -7.69 12.14
C VAL A 89 -13.82 -6.19 11.93
N GLN A 90 -13.03 -5.79 10.94
CA GLN A 90 -12.78 -4.39 10.61
C GLN A 90 -13.98 -3.78 9.89
N SER A 91 -14.54 -4.51 8.91
CA SER A 91 -15.68 -4.06 8.11
C SER A 91 -16.95 -3.86 8.94
N ALA A 92 -17.17 -4.67 9.99
CA ALA A 92 -18.30 -4.53 10.90
C ALA A 92 -18.35 -3.19 11.66
N LYS A 93 -17.22 -2.48 11.77
CA LYS A 93 -17.12 -1.16 12.40
C LYS A 93 -17.37 0.00 11.44
N ILE A 94 -17.50 -0.27 10.15
CA ILE A 94 -17.62 0.74 9.09
C ILE A 94 -19.07 0.77 8.60
N ASP A 95 -19.71 1.95 8.68
CA ASP A 95 -21.05 2.14 8.11
C ASP A 95 -21.06 1.71 6.63
N LYS A 96 -22.07 0.95 6.22
CA LYS A 96 -22.22 0.47 4.84
C LYS A 96 -22.19 1.61 3.81
N LYS A 97 -22.68 2.80 4.18
CA LYS A 97 -22.60 4.00 3.32
C LYS A 97 -21.18 4.52 3.09
N LEU A 98 -20.21 4.12 3.93
CA LEU A 98 -18.79 4.47 3.79
C LEU A 98 -17.97 3.36 3.15
N GLN A 99 -18.53 2.17 2.96
CA GLN A 99 -17.87 1.08 2.25
C GLN A 99 -17.96 1.32 0.74
N ARG A 100 -16.82 1.25 0.05
CA ARG A 100 -16.70 1.43 -1.40
C ARG A 100 -16.01 0.22 -1.99
N LEU A 101 -16.42 -0.17 -3.18
CA LEU A 101 -15.82 -1.26 -3.94
C LEU A 101 -14.98 -0.70 -5.07
N PHE A 102 -13.84 -1.32 -5.32
CA PHE A 102 -13.12 -1.24 -6.58
C PHE A 102 -12.80 -2.66 -7.07
N SER A 103 -12.45 -2.81 -8.33
CA SER A 103 -12.02 -4.07 -8.92
C SER A 103 -10.55 -4.00 -9.28
N SER A 104 -9.82 -5.10 -9.04
CA SER A 104 -8.42 -5.21 -9.47
C SER A 104 -8.31 -4.95 -10.98
N SER A 105 -7.30 -4.21 -11.39
CA SER A 105 -7.02 -3.84 -12.79
C SER A 105 -8.06 -2.92 -13.47
N ILE A 106 -9.01 -2.34 -12.73
CA ILE A 106 -9.97 -1.35 -13.24
C ILE A 106 -9.73 -0.01 -12.55
N ASP A 107 -9.49 1.03 -13.34
CA ASP A 107 -9.27 2.39 -12.84
C ASP A 107 -10.51 2.89 -12.07
N PHE A 108 -10.25 3.59 -10.98
CA PHE A 108 -11.27 4.33 -10.23
C PHE A 108 -10.70 5.66 -9.76
N THR A 109 -11.57 6.54 -9.26
CA THR A 109 -11.16 7.85 -8.76
C THR A 109 -11.56 8.05 -7.31
N VAL A 110 -10.70 8.79 -6.59
CA VAL A 110 -11.04 9.41 -5.31
C VAL A 110 -10.76 10.89 -5.45
N GLY A 111 -11.80 11.71 -5.37
CA GLY A 111 -11.67 13.11 -5.74
C GLY A 111 -11.15 13.25 -7.17
N ASP A 112 -10.04 13.92 -7.33
CA ASP A 112 -9.34 14.11 -8.61
C ASP A 112 -8.06 13.26 -8.76
N LEU A 113 -7.81 12.35 -7.83
CA LEU A 113 -6.78 11.32 -7.96
C LEU A 113 -7.33 10.14 -8.76
N GLN A 114 -6.62 9.73 -9.82
CA GLN A 114 -6.89 8.50 -10.56
C GLN A 114 -6.03 7.36 -9.97
N LEU A 115 -6.66 6.28 -9.56
CA LEU A 115 -6.03 5.09 -9.03
C LEU A 115 -6.19 3.92 -10.01
N HIS A 116 -5.09 3.27 -10.34
CA HIS A 116 -5.07 2.01 -11.09
C HIS A 116 -4.53 0.92 -10.18
N PRO A 117 -5.38 0.03 -9.64
CA PRO A 117 -4.94 -1.15 -8.90
C PRO A 117 -4.37 -2.19 -9.86
N PHE A 118 -3.30 -2.86 -9.46
CA PHE A 118 -2.74 -4.00 -10.20
C PHE A 118 -2.44 -5.15 -9.23
N SER A 119 -2.57 -6.37 -9.73
CA SER A 119 -2.38 -7.56 -8.90
C SER A 119 -0.92 -7.74 -8.49
N ILE A 120 -0.71 -8.15 -7.23
CA ILE A 120 0.60 -8.51 -6.70
C ILE A 120 0.57 -9.92 -6.12
N PRO A 121 1.66 -10.72 -6.24
CA PRO A 121 1.72 -12.07 -5.67
C PRO A 121 1.98 -12.00 -4.15
N HIS A 122 0.93 -12.14 -3.35
CA HIS A 122 0.99 -12.17 -1.90
C HIS A 122 -0.01 -13.16 -1.31
N ASP A 123 0.19 -13.60 -0.06
CA ASP A 123 -0.66 -14.58 0.63
C ASP A 123 -1.93 -13.93 1.23
N ALA A 124 -2.67 -13.19 0.41
CA ALA A 124 -3.89 -12.47 0.75
C ALA A 124 -5.04 -12.76 -0.24
N ALA A 125 -6.25 -12.32 0.07
CA ALA A 125 -7.46 -12.67 -0.70
C ALA A 125 -7.50 -12.04 -2.09
N ASP A 126 -7.04 -10.78 -2.23
CA ASP A 126 -7.00 -10.04 -3.50
C ASP A 126 -6.01 -8.85 -3.38
N PRO A 127 -4.71 -9.14 -3.22
CA PRO A 127 -3.72 -8.12 -2.91
C PRO A 127 -3.42 -7.24 -4.12
N CYS A 128 -3.38 -5.92 -3.92
CA CYS A 128 -3.16 -4.93 -4.96
C CYS A 128 -2.01 -3.98 -4.65
N GLY A 129 -1.15 -3.74 -5.64
CA GLY A 129 -0.37 -2.52 -5.73
C GLY A 129 -1.19 -1.40 -6.39
N PHE A 130 -0.70 -0.17 -6.33
CA PHE A 130 -1.41 0.98 -6.89
C PHE A 130 -0.51 1.88 -7.73
N ASN A 131 -1.01 2.29 -8.88
CA ASN A 131 -0.53 3.49 -9.59
C ASN A 131 -1.50 4.64 -9.30
N ILE A 132 -1.00 5.72 -8.75
CA ILE A 132 -1.78 6.92 -8.41
C ILE A 132 -1.32 8.04 -9.32
N LYS A 133 -2.23 8.59 -10.08
CA LYS A 133 -1.96 9.63 -11.07
C LYS A 133 -2.68 10.92 -10.73
N SER A 134 -1.98 12.01 -10.94
CA SER A 134 -2.53 13.36 -10.95
C SER A 134 -1.72 14.19 -11.94
N GLU A 135 -2.38 14.83 -12.89
CA GLU A 135 -1.74 15.53 -14.00
C GLU A 135 -0.73 14.61 -14.75
N ASN A 136 0.52 15.06 -14.87
CA ASN A 136 1.60 14.33 -15.56
C ASN A 136 2.51 13.53 -14.60
N LYS A 137 2.07 13.32 -13.35
CA LYS A 137 2.84 12.59 -12.33
C LYS A 137 2.17 11.27 -12.00
N LYS A 138 3.00 10.24 -11.81
CA LYS A 138 2.58 8.91 -11.37
C LYS A 138 3.42 8.47 -10.18
N ILE A 139 2.74 8.12 -9.08
CA ILE A 139 3.30 7.41 -7.93
C ILE A 139 2.89 5.95 -8.05
N SER A 140 3.85 5.05 -7.93
CA SER A 140 3.58 3.61 -7.89
C SER A 140 3.95 3.03 -6.53
N ILE A 141 3.07 2.19 -5.99
CA ILE A 141 3.23 1.51 -4.70
C ILE A 141 3.16 0.01 -4.95
N ALA A 142 4.23 -0.70 -4.60
CA ALA A 142 4.34 -2.15 -4.73
C ALA A 142 5.06 -2.70 -3.50
N THR A 143 4.29 -2.98 -2.45
CA THR A 143 4.73 -3.64 -1.20
C THR A 143 4.00 -4.95 -1.05
N ASP A 144 4.51 -5.84 -0.21
CA ASP A 144 3.94 -7.17 0.04
C ASP A 144 3.88 -8.02 -1.25
N LEU A 145 5.01 -8.12 -1.92
CA LEU A 145 5.10 -8.92 -3.14
C LEU A 145 6.20 -10.00 -3.04
N GLY A 146 5.82 -11.25 -3.24
CA GLY A 146 6.74 -12.38 -3.11
C GLY A 146 7.70 -12.53 -4.31
N HIS A 147 7.31 -12.06 -5.49
CA HIS A 147 8.15 -12.09 -6.69
C HIS A 147 7.70 -11.07 -7.74
N ILE A 148 8.59 -10.78 -8.68
CA ILE A 148 8.35 -9.80 -9.75
C ILE A 148 7.70 -10.49 -10.94
N THR A 149 6.56 -9.97 -11.39
CA THR A 149 5.86 -10.40 -12.59
C THR A 149 6.02 -9.38 -13.74
N PRO A 150 5.82 -9.79 -15.01
CA PRO A 150 5.78 -8.85 -16.14
C PRO A 150 4.74 -7.73 -15.97
N GLU A 151 3.62 -8.02 -15.32
CA GLU A 151 2.57 -7.05 -15.01
C GLU A 151 3.09 -5.97 -14.04
N ILE A 152 3.79 -6.37 -12.97
CA ILE A 152 4.42 -5.43 -12.02
C ILE A 152 5.41 -4.53 -12.76
N ILE A 153 6.31 -5.10 -13.56
CA ILE A 153 7.28 -4.30 -14.34
C ILE A 153 6.56 -3.27 -15.22
N THR A 154 5.50 -3.70 -15.92
CA THR A 154 4.72 -2.82 -16.80
C THR A 154 4.06 -1.70 -16.01
N ASN A 155 3.49 -2.02 -14.85
CA ASN A 155 2.83 -1.04 -13.99
C ASN A 155 3.80 -0.04 -13.36
N LEU A 156 5.03 -0.45 -13.02
CA LEU A 156 6.02 0.44 -12.44
C LEU A 156 6.74 1.34 -13.43
N ARG A 157 6.73 0.99 -14.73
CA ARG A 157 7.34 1.83 -15.80
C ARG A 157 6.71 3.22 -15.81
N ASP A 158 7.50 4.20 -16.22
CA ASP A 158 7.09 5.61 -16.39
C ASP A 158 6.57 6.27 -15.11
N SER A 159 6.88 5.70 -13.94
CA SER A 159 6.58 6.33 -12.65
C SER A 159 7.52 7.49 -12.39
N SER A 160 6.99 8.54 -11.77
CA SER A 160 7.80 9.64 -11.25
C SER A 160 8.42 9.28 -9.90
N PHE A 161 7.71 8.48 -9.11
CA PHE A 161 8.11 7.96 -7.81
C PHE A 161 7.64 6.51 -7.65
N ILE A 162 8.47 5.67 -7.04
CA ILE A 162 8.11 4.28 -6.71
C ILE A 162 8.40 4.03 -5.23
N LEU A 163 7.39 3.55 -4.50
CA LEU A 163 7.60 2.81 -3.25
C LEU A 163 7.67 1.34 -3.60
N LEU A 164 8.83 0.73 -3.38
CA LEU A 164 9.09 -0.68 -3.69
C LEU A 164 9.43 -1.44 -2.41
N GLU A 165 8.89 -2.64 -2.26
CA GLU A 165 9.31 -3.54 -1.20
C GLU A 165 10.80 -3.90 -1.31
N SER A 166 11.48 -3.93 -0.14
CA SER A 166 12.83 -4.45 0.02
C SER A 166 12.92 -5.02 1.44
N ASN A 167 12.41 -6.24 1.61
CA ASN A 167 12.04 -6.77 2.92
C ASN A 167 13.18 -7.48 3.64
N TYR A 168 13.94 -8.29 2.93
CA TYR A 168 14.95 -9.13 3.57
C TYR A 168 16.21 -9.33 2.72
N ASP A 169 17.33 -9.51 3.43
CA ASP A 169 18.55 -10.05 2.85
C ASP A 169 18.49 -11.59 2.90
N PRO A 170 18.67 -12.32 1.78
CA PRO A 170 18.57 -13.78 1.73
C PRO A 170 19.54 -14.50 2.69
N GLU A 171 20.78 -14.02 2.83
CA GLU A 171 21.76 -14.65 3.71
C GLU A 171 21.42 -14.35 5.18
N ILE A 172 21.01 -13.13 5.52
CA ILE A 172 20.58 -12.78 6.89
C ILE A 172 19.35 -13.60 7.27
N LEU A 173 18.34 -13.70 6.38
CA LEU A 173 17.15 -14.52 6.64
C LEU A 173 17.51 -15.99 6.87
N LYS A 174 18.38 -16.57 6.04
CA LYS A 174 18.84 -17.96 6.13
C LYS A 174 19.44 -18.28 7.50
N PHE A 175 20.30 -17.40 8.02
CA PHE A 175 20.97 -17.58 9.31
C PHE A 175 20.24 -16.97 10.51
N SER A 176 19.08 -16.34 10.29
CA SER A 176 18.25 -15.74 11.35
C SER A 176 17.73 -16.81 12.33
N ARG A 177 17.28 -16.35 13.52
CA ARG A 177 16.64 -17.21 14.53
C ARG A 177 15.18 -17.54 14.24
N TYR A 178 14.64 -17.08 13.12
CA TYR A 178 13.25 -17.38 12.75
C TYR A 178 13.03 -18.89 12.54
N PRO A 179 11.87 -19.42 12.98
CA PRO A 179 11.49 -20.80 12.67
C PRO A 179 11.48 -21.05 11.16
N TYR A 180 11.76 -22.27 10.75
CA TYR A 180 11.88 -22.65 9.34
C TYR A 180 10.66 -22.30 8.51
N TYR A 181 9.45 -22.55 9.04
CA TYR A 181 8.20 -22.21 8.36
C TYR A 181 8.04 -20.71 8.07
N LEU A 182 8.52 -19.87 8.99
CA LEU A 182 8.48 -18.41 8.82
C LEU A 182 9.46 -17.96 7.75
N LYS A 183 10.66 -18.54 7.72
CA LYS A 183 11.64 -18.27 6.65
C LYS A 183 11.06 -18.65 5.28
N GLN A 184 10.43 -19.82 5.18
CA GLN A 184 9.78 -20.26 3.95
C GLN A 184 8.61 -19.35 3.53
N ARG A 185 7.81 -18.86 4.50
CA ARG A 185 6.74 -17.90 4.23
C ARG A 185 7.31 -16.58 3.70
N ILE A 186 8.34 -16.03 4.35
CA ILE A 186 8.97 -14.77 3.96
C ILE A 186 9.56 -14.87 2.55
N SER A 187 10.35 -15.91 2.26
CA SER A 187 11.04 -16.08 0.96
C SER A 187 10.22 -16.84 -0.09
N GLY A 188 8.96 -17.16 0.19
CA GLY A 188 8.08 -17.87 -0.73
C GLY A 188 7.58 -16.99 -1.88
N ILE A 189 7.05 -17.62 -2.93
CA ILE A 189 6.54 -16.93 -4.13
C ILE A 189 5.37 -15.95 -3.84
N ASN A 190 4.68 -16.12 -2.72
CA ASN A 190 3.63 -15.22 -2.23
C ASN A 190 4.06 -14.56 -0.90
N GLY A 191 5.35 -14.55 -0.59
CA GLY A 191 5.90 -13.92 0.60
C GLY A 191 6.26 -12.46 0.36
N HIS A 192 7.56 -12.16 0.47
CA HIS A 192 8.10 -10.81 0.37
C HIS A 192 9.30 -10.73 -0.57
N LEU A 193 9.58 -9.54 -1.10
CA LEU A 193 10.65 -9.31 -2.05
C LEU A 193 12.01 -9.18 -1.34
N SER A 194 13.01 -9.91 -1.84
CA SER A 194 14.36 -9.78 -1.35
C SER A 194 15.00 -8.43 -1.75
N ASN A 195 15.99 -7.97 -0.96
CA ASN A 195 16.76 -6.77 -1.30
C ASN A 195 17.49 -6.92 -2.66
N ILE A 196 17.90 -8.14 -3.00
CA ILE A 196 18.57 -8.43 -4.27
C ILE A 196 17.60 -8.27 -5.44
N ASP A 197 16.40 -8.85 -5.34
CA ASP A 197 15.39 -8.77 -6.41
C ASP A 197 14.85 -7.34 -6.55
N ALA A 198 14.69 -6.61 -5.43
CA ALA A 198 14.37 -5.19 -5.46
C ALA A 198 15.42 -4.38 -6.21
N GLY A 199 16.71 -4.59 -5.94
CA GLY A 199 17.81 -3.94 -6.64
C GLY A 199 17.85 -4.25 -8.13
N ASN A 200 17.63 -5.52 -8.51
CA ASN A 200 17.56 -5.96 -9.90
C ASN A 200 16.39 -5.30 -10.64
N LEU A 201 15.21 -5.24 -9.99
CA LEU A 201 14.05 -4.57 -10.57
C LEU A 201 14.31 -3.08 -10.80
N ILE A 202 14.86 -2.39 -9.80
CA ILE A 202 15.19 -0.96 -9.90
C ILE A 202 16.10 -0.70 -11.10
N SER A 203 17.14 -1.51 -11.29
CA SER A 203 18.07 -1.36 -12.42
C SER A 203 17.38 -1.41 -13.78
N ASN A 204 16.28 -2.16 -13.89
CA ASN A 204 15.46 -2.28 -15.09
C ASN A 204 14.41 -1.16 -15.24
N LEU A 205 14.13 -0.41 -14.19
CA LEU A 205 13.11 0.66 -14.17
C LEU A 205 13.71 2.06 -14.33
N ILE A 206 15.03 2.21 -14.22
CA ILE A 206 15.70 3.50 -14.40
C ILE A 206 15.42 4.02 -15.80
N GLY A 207 14.74 5.16 -15.89
CA GLY A 207 14.34 5.81 -17.13
C GLY A 207 14.13 7.31 -16.95
N ALA A 208 13.80 8.01 -18.05
CA ALA A 208 13.73 9.47 -18.07
C ALA A 208 12.74 10.10 -17.08
N ASN A 209 11.67 9.40 -16.72
CA ASN A 209 10.59 9.92 -15.87
C ASN A 209 10.78 9.65 -14.38
N LEU A 210 11.62 8.67 -14.02
CA LEU A 210 11.82 8.26 -12.65
C LEU A 210 12.70 9.26 -11.90
N GLN A 211 12.14 9.92 -10.91
CA GLN A 211 12.82 10.95 -10.10
C GLN A 211 13.37 10.39 -8.79
N SER A 212 12.64 9.45 -8.16
CA SER A 212 13.08 8.84 -6.92
C SER A 212 12.39 7.49 -6.65
N ILE A 213 13.05 6.69 -5.83
CA ILE A 213 12.56 5.42 -5.31
C ILE A 213 12.72 5.44 -3.79
N MET A 214 11.71 4.95 -3.10
CA MET A 214 11.77 4.65 -1.68
C MET A 214 11.69 3.14 -1.50
N LEU A 215 12.60 2.57 -0.73
CA LEU A 215 12.51 1.19 -0.28
C LEU A 215 11.68 1.15 1.00
N GLY A 216 10.75 0.21 1.08
CA GLY A 216 9.83 0.07 2.21
C GLY A 216 9.53 -1.38 2.57
N HIS A 217 8.76 -1.55 3.62
CA HIS A 217 8.31 -2.85 4.18
C HIS A 217 9.48 -3.73 4.61
#